data_fbcb342425f707c2795a5099ead6ab6d
#
_entry.id   fbcb342425f707c2795a5099ead6ab6d
#
_cell.length_a   1.000
_cell.length_b   1.000
_cell.length_c   1.000
_cell.angle_alpha   90.00
_cell.angle_beta   90.00
_cell.angle_gamma   90.00
#
_symmetry.space_group_name_H-M   'P 1'
#
loop_
_entity.id
_entity.type
_entity.pdbx_description
1 polymer ?
#
loop_
_entity_poly.entity_id
_entity_poly.type
_entity_poly.pdbx_seq_one_letter_code
_entity_poly.pdbx_strand_id
1 'polypeptide(L)'
;MIKAMLFIDGSWLYHVRPYLLNLDGRQDFELDYKALPALVKEHLELQTGFPVDMVRTYYFGTIAINKPGHDNVRERQFYEMLNKRCQYNTEIYEYDFRNRETGRRENCLEVGLASTAMYHAFQPGVFDVACILAGDMDYTPLIRHLRLLGKRVSLVGVKGAAGFHPVNPRLLDEPNLFDFSMLALDEHLGKLHYERIEQLRTCDSCGREELSTFTSEWFYCKNCREEYKQLRSRQSIESSSGT
;
A
#
# COMPACT_ATOMS: atom_id res chain seq x y z
N MET A 1 -1.28 4.33 -27.69
CA MET A 1 -1.56 4.30 -26.25
C MET A 1 -0.61 3.28 -25.63
N ILE A 2 0.13 3.66 -24.61
CA ILE A 2 1.10 2.80 -23.90
C ILE A 2 0.36 2.07 -22.79
N LYS A 3 0.54 0.77 -22.68
CA LYS A 3 -0.02 -0.03 -21.59
C LYS A 3 0.98 -0.16 -20.46
N ALA A 4 0.58 0.18 -19.24
CA ALA A 4 1.42 0.08 -18.06
C ALA A 4 0.77 -0.82 -16.99
N MET A 5 1.59 -1.49 -16.21
CA MET A 5 1.19 -2.22 -15.01
C MET A 5 2.02 -1.75 -13.82
N LEU A 6 1.35 -1.57 -12.68
CA LEU A 6 2.00 -1.14 -11.44
C LEU A 6 2.09 -2.32 -10.47
N PHE A 7 3.31 -2.61 -10.02
CA PHE A 7 3.62 -3.66 -9.04
C PHE A 7 4.15 -3.01 -7.77
N ILE A 8 3.42 -3.17 -6.66
CA ILE A 8 3.70 -2.49 -5.40
C ILE A 8 4.20 -3.50 -4.37
N ASP A 9 5.42 -3.29 -3.88
CA ASP A 9 5.89 -3.92 -2.67
C ASP A 9 5.23 -3.25 -1.46
N GLY A 10 4.18 -3.88 -0.95
CA GLY A 10 3.40 -3.34 0.16
C GLY A 10 4.17 -3.36 1.49
N SER A 11 5.10 -4.28 1.66
CA SER A 11 5.94 -4.34 2.85
C SER A 11 6.90 -3.15 2.89
N TRP A 12 7.57 -2.87 1.77
CA TRP A 12 8.41 -1.69 1.64
C TRP A 12 7.62 -0.39 1.84
N LEU A 13 6.46 -0.26 1.17
CA LEU A 13 5.60 0.92 1.27
C LEU A 13 5.13 1.16 2.71
N TYR A 14 4.80 0.08 3.45
CA TYR A 14 4.44 0.16 4.86
C TYR A 14 5.58 0.71 5.72
N HIS A 15 6.81 0.25 5.48
CA HIS A 15 7.99 0.70 6.24
C HIS A 15 8.39 2.16 5.92
N VAL A 16 8.13 2.63 4.70
CA VAL A 16 8.41 4.01 4.27
C VAL A 16 7.35 5.00 4.75
N ARG A 17 6.13 4.54 5.03
CA ARG A 17 5.02 5.39 5.46
C ARG A 17 5.34 6.35 6.60
N PRO A 18 6.00 5.96 7.71
CA PRO A 18 6.35 6.90 8.79
C PRO A 18 7.23 8.05 8.33
N TYR A 19 8.09 7.81 7.34
CA TYR A 19 8.92 8.84 6.75
C TYR A 19 8.09 9.84 5.93
N LEU A 20 7.17 9.35 5.10
CA LEU A 20 6.24 10.21 4.35
C LEU A 20 5.39 11.08 5.29
N LEU A 21 4.94 10.51 6.42
CA LEU A 21 4.24 11.23 7.48
C LEU A 21 5.07 12.41 8.04
N ASN A 22 6.34 12.18 8.31
CA ASN A 22 7.22 13.20 8.86
C ASN A 22 7.51 14.33 7.86
N LEU A 23 7.60 14.01 6.57
CA LEU A 23 7.83 15.02 5.53
C LEU A 23 6.62 15.90 5.28
N ASP A 24 5.43 15.34 5.33
CA ASP A 24 4.19 16.10 5.11
C ASP A 24 3.89 17.08 6.25
N GLY A 25 4.47 16.85 7.44
CA GLY A 25 4.26 17.68 8.64
C GLY A 25 2.84 17.62 9.22
N ARG A 26 1.95 16.84 8.62
CA ARG A 26 0.59 16.58 9.11
C ARG A 26 0.61 15.34 9.98
N GLN A 27 -0.04 15.40 11.13
CA GLN A 27 -0.13 14.25 12.03
C GLN A 27 -1.07 13.16 11.50
N ASP A 28 -1.90 13.46 10.52
CA ASP A 28 -2.98 12.62 10.00
C ASP A 28 -2.83 12.25 8.52
N PHE A 29 -1.62 12.36 7.95
CA PHE A 29 -1.37 11.95 6.56
C PHE A 29 -1.77 10.49 6.36
N GLU A 30 -2.70 10.28 5.45
CA GLU A 30 -3.08 8.96 4.93
C GLU A 30 -2.82 8.92 3.43
N LEU A 31 -2.21 7.84 2.97
CA LEU A 31 -1.95 7.64 1.55
C LEU A 31 -3.26 7.33 0.81
N ASP A 32 -3.57 8.12 -0.21
CA ASP A 32 -4.66 7.81 -1.13
C ASP A 32 -4.22 6.76 -2.16
N TYR A 33 -4.60 5.53 -1.91
CA TYR A 33 -4.33 4.42 -2.82
C TYR A 33 -5.06 4.53 -4.16
N LYS A 34 -6.11 5.36 -4.29
CA LYS A 34 -6.73 5.62 -5.59
C LYS A 34 -5.93 6.63 -6.41
N ALA A 35 -5.33 7.60 -5.74
CA ALA A 35 -4.49 8.61 -6.39
C ALA A 35 -3.15 8.04 -6.88
N LEU A 36 -2.63 7.01 -6.23
CA LEU A 36 -1.30 6.46 -6.54
C LEU A 36 -1.16 5.97 -7.99
N PRO A 37 -2.03 5.10 -8.55
CA PRO A 37 -1.94 4.71 -9.96
C PRO A 37 -2.15 5.87 -10.91
N ALA A 38 -2.98 6.85 -10.55
CA ALA A 38 -3.21 8.04 -11.36
C ALA A 38 -1.95 8.90 -11.44
N LEU A 39 -1.22 9.07 -10.34
CA LEU A 39 0.05 9.77 -10.31
C LEU A 39 1.12 9.07 -11.15
N VAL A 40 1.22 7.73 -11.07
CA VAL A 40 2.14 6.95 -11.90
C VAL A 40 1.81 7.11 -13.39
N LYS A 41 0.53 7.08 -13.73
CA LYS A 41 0.05 7.32 -15.10
C LYS A 41 0.48 8.71 -15.60
N GLU A 42 0.18 9.76 -14.83
CA GLU A 42 0.55 11.14 -15.16
C GLU A 42 2.06 11.28 -15.40
N HIS A 43 2.87 10.67 -14.53
CA HIS A 43 4.32 10.67 -14.66
C HIS A 43 4.78 10.03 -15.99
N LEU A 44 4.24 8.87 -16.33
CA LEU A 44 4.58 8.19 -17.58
C LEU A 44 4.12 8.98 -18.81
N GLU A 45 2.95 9.61 -18.77
CA GLU A 45 2.44 10.46 -19.84
C GLU A 45 3.37 11.67 -20.08
N LEU A 46 3.86 12.29 -19.00
CA LEU A 46 4.84 13.38 -19.09
C LEU A 46 6.19 12.90 -19.67
N GLN A 47 6.66 11.71 -19.28
CA GLN A 47 7.95 11.17 -19.76
C GLN A 47 7.90 10.70 -21.21
N THR A 48 6.75 10.21 -21.67
CA THR A 48 6.62 9.59 -23.00
C THR A 48 6.00 10.50 -24.04
N GLY A 49 5.20 11.48 -23.62
CA GLY A 49 4.38 12.32 -24.51
C GLY A 49 3.17 11.58 -25.11
N PHE A 50 2.85 10.37 -24.63
CA PHE A 50 1.75 9.55 -25.13
C PHE A 50 0.76 9.19 -24.02
N PRO A 51 -0.55 9.02 -24.36
CA PRO A 51 -1.54 8.52 -23.41
C PRO A 51 -1.16 7.15 -22.87
N VAL A 52 -1.33 6.97 -21.56
CA VAL A 52 -1.05 5.72 -20.84
C VAL A 52 -2.35 5.07 -20.37
N ASP A 53 -2.48 3.77 -20.59
CA ASP A 53 -3.50 2.91 -20.01
C ASP A 53 -2.88 2.12 -18.84
N MET A 54 -3.35 2.37 -17.62
CA MET A 54 -2.96 1.60 -16.44
C MET A 54 -3.78 0.32 -16.40
N VAL A 55 -3.27 -0.74 -17.04
CA VAL A 55 -3.98 -2.01 -17.26
C VAL A 55 -4.34 -2.69 -15.94
N ARG A 56 -3.39 -2.74 -14.99
CA ARG A 56 -3.57 -3.34 -13.66
C ARG A 56 -2.63 -2.72 -12.65
N THR A 57 -3.08 -2.71 -11.40
CA THR A 57 -2.24 -2.42 -10.24
C THR A 57 -2.24 -3.64 -9.32
N TYR A 58 -1.05 -4.16 -9.04
CA TYR A 58 -0.83 -5.25 -8.09
C TYR A 58 -0.28 -4.71 -6.79
N TYR A 59 -0.80 -5.22 -5.68
CA TYR A 59 -0.30 -4.94 -4.34
C TYR A 59 0.08 -6.25 -3.65
N PHE A 60 1.34 -6.40 -3.35
CA PHE A 60 1.90 -7.56 -2.65
C PHE A 60 2.03 -7.22 -1.18
N GLY A 61 1.40 -8.00 -0.32
CA GLY A 61 1.38 -7.76 1.11
C GLY A 61 1.65 -9.02 1.91
N THR A 62 1.89 -8.81 3.21
CA THR A 62 2.09 -9.91 4.16
C THR A 62 1.18 -9.78 5.36
N ILE A 63 0.78 -10.91 5.94
CA ILE A 63 0.05 -10.99 7.20
C ILE A 63 0.82 -11.91 8.15
N ALA A 64 1.13 -11.39 9.35
CA ALA A 64 1.72 -12.20 10.42
C ALA A 64 0.66 -13.07 11.06
N ILE A 65 0.77 -14.40 10.98
CA ILE A 65 -0.07 -15.32 11.75
C ILE A 65 0.64 -15.75 13.04
N ASN A 66 -0.12 -16.19 14.03
CA ASN A 66 0.39 -16.64 15.33
C ASN A 66 1.20 -15.58 16.13
N LYS A 67 0.98 -14.30 15.88
CA LYS A 67 1.59 -13.22 16.64
C LYS A 67 0.80 -13.00 17.93
N PRO A 68 1.42 -13.15 19.13
CA PRO A 68 0.72 -12.97 20.39
C PRO A 68 0.08 -11.59 20.53
N GLY A 69 -1.18 -11.57 20.97
CA GLY A 69 -1.93 -10.31 21.18
C GLY A 69 -2.24 -9.51 19.92
N HIS A 70 -2.02 -10.07 18.73
CA HIS A 70 -2.28 -9.42 17.46
C HIS A 70 -3.48 -10.04 16.75
N ASP A 71 -4.40 -9.17 16.35
CA ASP A 71 -5.58 -9.53 15.54
C ASP A 71 -5.38 -8.99 14.11
N ASN A 72 -5.42 -9.87 13.14
CA ASN A 72 -5.20 -9.57 11.72
C ASN A 72 -6.43 -8.96 11.02
N VAL A 73 -7.49 -8.65 11.75
CA VAL A 73 -8.74 -8.13 11.15
C VAL A 73 -8.50 -6.83 10.40
N ARG A 74 -7.69 -5.92 10.96
CA ARG A 74 -7.39 -4.63 10.33
C ARG A 74 -6.60 -4.76 9.03
N GLU A 75 -5.60 -5.64 9.02
CA GLU A 75 -4.82 -5.91 7.80
C GLU A 75 -5.69 -6.54 6.72
N ARG A 76 -6.52 -7.51 7.06
CA ARG A 76 -7.46 -8.13 6.11
C ARG A 76 -8.46 -7.12 5.55
N GLN A 77 -9.02 -6.25 6.40
CA GLN A 77 -9.92 -5.16 5.97
C GLN A 77 -9.21 -4.17 5.04
N PHE A 78 -7.94 -3.86 5.31
CA PHE A 78 -7.13 -3.00 4.43
C PHE A 78 -6.96 -3.62 3.03
N TYR A 79 -6.57 -4.89 2.94
CA TYR A 79 -6.44 -5.57 1.65
C TYR A 79 -7.78 -5.71 0.92
N GLU A 80 -8.84 -5.98 1.65
CA GLU A 80 -10.19 -5.99 1.09
C GLU A 80 -10.60 -4.60 0.54
N MET A 81 -10.25 -3.53 1.23
CA MET A 81 -10.46 -2.16 0.76
C MET A 81 -9.66 -1.89 -0.52
N LEU A 82 -8.38 -2.27 -0.60
CA LEU A 82 -7.58 -2.14 -1.82
C LEU A 82 -8.22 -2.86 -2.99
N ASN A 83 -8.69 -4.08 -2.78
CA ASN A 83 -9.32 -4.88 -3.83
C ASN A 83 -10.68 -4.30 -4.24
N LYS A 84 -11.61 -4.09 -3.28
CA LYS A 84 -13.00 -3.71 -3.58
C LYS A 84 -13.18 -2.24 -3.96
N ARG A 85 -12.42 -1.33 -3.31
CA ARG A 85 -12.61 0.12 -3.48
C ARG A 85 -11.59 0.76 -4.40
N CYS A 86 -10.36 0.24 -4.43
CA CYS A 86 -9.28 0.75 -5.27
C CYS A 86 -9.05 -0.09 -6.53
N GLN A 87 -9.72 -1.23 -6.66
CA GLN A 87 -9.61 -2.16 -7.80
C GLN A 87 -8.19 -2.71 -8.00
N TYR A 88 -7.46 -2.90 -6.90
CA TYR A 88 -6.15 -3.51 -6.93
C TYR A 88 -6.26 -5.04 -6.96
N ASN A 89 -5.35 -5.68 -7.67
CA ASN A 89 -5.10 -7.11 -7.53
C ASN A 89 -4.20 -7.31 -6.32
N THR A 90 -4.75 -7.82 -5.21
CA THR A 90 -3.98 -8.05 -3.99
C THR A 90 -3.48 -9.48 -3.91
N GLU A 91 -2.18 -9.65 -3.71
CA GLU A 91 -1.53 -10.94 -3.42
C GLU A 91 -0.95 -10.91 -2.01
N ILE A 92 -1.51 -11.73 -1.12
CA ILE A 92 -1.23 -11.67 0.31
C ILE A 92 -0.58 -12.96 0.75
N TYR A 93 0.59 -12.84 1.36
CA TYR A 93 1.39 -13.95 1.87
C TYR A 93 1.30 -14.00 3.39
N GLU A 94 0.88 -15.14 3.93
CA GLU A 94 0.87 -15.36 5.37
C GLU A 94 2.24 -15.89 5.82
N TYR A 95 2.79 -15.32 6.89
CA TYR A 95 4.00 -15.83 7.51
C TYR A 95 3.77 -16.11 8.99
N ASP A 96 4.35 -17.21 9.50
CA ASP A 96 4.28 -17.54 10.92
C ASP A 96 5.26 -16.64 11.70
N PHE A 97 4.72 -15.80 12.57
CA PHE A 97 5.51 -14.87 13.39
C PHE A 97 6.54 -15.60 14.27
N ARG A 98 6.24 -16.82 14.72
CA ARG A 98 7.17 -17.64 15.53
C ARG A 98 8.46 -17.98 14.77
N ASN A 99 8.41 -18.10 13.45
CA ASN A 99 9.59 -18.34 12.62
C ASN A 99 10.54 -17.13 12.62
N ARG A 100 10.01 -15.93 12.81
CA ARG A 100 10.81 -14.69 12.90
C ARG A 100 11.67 -14.67 14.18
N GLU A 101 11.15 -15.17 15.29
CA GLU A 101 11.88 -15.28 16.55
C GLU A 101 13.04 -16.30 16.45
N THR A 102 12.91 -17.32 15.61
CA THR A 102 13.96 -18.32 15.34
C THR A 102 14.95 -17.89 14.25
N GLY A 103 14.84 -16.66 13.72
CA GLY A 103 15.72 -16.11 12.67
C GLY A 103 15.38 -16.59 11.26
N ARG A 104 14.35 -17.40 11.08
CA ARG A 104 13.87 -17.81 9.75
C ARG A 104 13.00 -16.68 9.18
N ARG A 105 13.42 -16.10 8.08
CA ARG A 105 12.62 -15.15 7.28
C ARG A 105 12.06 -15.90 6.08
N GLU A 106 10.75 -15.97 5.98
CA GLU A 106 10.06 -16.45 4.78
C GLU A 106 9.64 -15.19 3.99
N ASN A 107 10.37 -14.89 2.92
CA ASN A 107 10.11 -13.75 2.05
C ASN A 107 9.46 -14.25 0.76
N CYS A 108 8.19 -14.61 0.82
CA CYS A 108 7.45 -15.00 -0.38
C CYS A 108 7.02 -13.79 -1.21
N LEU A 109 6.98 -12.58 -0.63
CA LEU A 109 6.46 -11.38 -1.26
C LEU A 109 7.30 -10.98 -2.48
N GLU A 110 8.61 -10.89 -2.33
CA GLU A 110 9.53 -10.49 -3.39
C GLU A 110 9.50 -11.50 -4.55
N VAL A 111 9.47 -12.79 -4.22
CA VAL A 111 9.33 -13.86 -5.22
C VAL A 111 7.97 -13.79 -5.90
N GLY A 112 6.90 -13.54 -5.15
CA GLY A 112 5.55 -13.37 -5.68
C GLY A 112 5.47 -12.20 -6.64
N LEU A 113 5.95 -11.02 -6.26
CA LEU A 113 5.98 -9.84 -7.13
C LEU A 113 6.79 -10.15 -8.41
N ALA A 114 7.98 -10.70 -8.26
CA ALA A 114 8.84 -11.01 -9.40
C ALA A 114 8.19 -12.03 -10.35
N SER A 115 7.61 -13.12 -9.83
CA SER A 115 6.97 -14.14 -10.64
C SER A 115 5.73 -13.63 -11.36
N THR A 116 4.89 -12.84 -10.68
CA THR A 116 3.68 -12.24 -11.28
C THR A 116 4.04 -11.24 -12.38
N ALA A 117 5.03 -10.36 -12.14
CA ALA A 117 5.50 -9.43 -13.15
C ALA A 117 6.06 -10.16 -14.38
N MET A 118 6.87 -11.19 -14.18
CA MET A 118 7.42 -12.02 -15.26
C MET A 118 6.31 -12.79 -16.00
N TYR A 119 5.34 -13.37 -15.30
CA TYR A 119 4.22 -14.05 -15.93
C TYR A 119 3.48 -13.16 -16.93
N HIS A 120 3.18 -11.92 -16.54
CA HIS A 120 2.54 -10.96 -17.44
C HIS A 120 3.47 -10.46 -18.55
N ALA A 121 4.78 -10.34 -18.27
CA ALA A 121 5.75 -9.89 -19.27
C ALA A 121 5.91 -10.87 -20.42
N PHE A 122 5.78 -12.18 -20.16
CA PHE A 122 5.80 -13.22 -21.21
C PHE A 122 4.57 -13.21 -22.12
N GLN A 123 3.47 -12.61 -21.67
CA GLN A 123 2.25 -12.57 -22.47
C GLN A 123 2.31 -11.41 -23.48
N PRO A 124 2.20 -11.66 -24.79
CA PRO A 124 2.29 -10.60 -25.80
C PRO A 124 1.18 -9.55 -25.63
N GLY A 125 1.55 -8.28 -25.69
CA GLY A 125 0.60 -7.17 -25.73
C GLY A 125 -0.16 -6.88 -24.42
N VAL A 126 0.18 -7.54 -23.31
CA VAL A 126 -0.47 -7.29 -22.03
C VAL A 126 -0.04 -5.93 -21.47
N PHE A 127 1.25 -5.64 -21.44
CA PHE A 127 1.76 -4.32 -21.09
C PHE A 127 3.07 -4.01 -21.81
N ASP A 128 3.43 -2.72 -21.85
CA ASP A 128 4.65 -2.18 -22.46
C ASP A 128 5.62 -1.69 -21.37
N VAL A 129 5.07 -1.17 -20.27
CA VAL A 129 5.84 -0.57 -19.16
C VAL A 129 5.48 -1.24 -17.83
N ALA A 130 6.49 -1.76 -17.14
CA ALA A 130 6.39 -2.20 -15.76
C ALA A 130 6.78 -1.04 -14.83
N CYS A 131 5.85 -0.59 -13.99
CA CYS A 131 6.12 0.35 -12.91
C CYS A 131 6.33 -0.44 -11.63
N ILE A 132 7.51 -0.32 -11.02
CA ILE A 132 7.86 -1.05 -9.80
C ILE A 132 7.95 -0.04 -8.66
N LEU A 133 7.05 -0.18 -7.67
CA LEU A 133 7.07 0.61 -6.45
C LEU A 133 7.75 -0.22 -5.37
N ALA A 134 9.03 0.00 -5.20
CA ALA A 134 9.89 -0.68 -4.24
C ALA A 134 11.19 0.11 -4.04
N GLY A 135 11.94 -0.22 -2.99
CA GLY A 135 13.26 0.37 -2.74
C GLY A 135 14.37 -0.66 -2.52
N ASP A 136 14.08 -1.94 -2.72
CA ASP A 136 15.04 -3.00 -2.49
C ASP A 136 15.83 -3.35 -3.77
N MET A 137 17.13 -3.58 -3.61
CA MET A 137 18.02 -4.04 -4.68
C MET A 137 17.73 -5.46 -5.14
N ASP A 138 17.03 -6.25 -4.34
CA ASP A 138 16.67 -7.62 -4.67
C ASP A 138 15.78 -7.71 -5.91
N TYR A 139 15.15 -6.59 -6.31
CA TYR A 139 14.42 -6.47 -7.56
C TYR A 139 15.27 -6.21 -8.81
N THR A 140 16.58 -5.96 -8.66
CA THR A 140 17.48 -5.75 -9.80
C THR A 140 17.45 -6.88 -10.84
N PRO A 141 17.45 -8.17 -10.46
CA PRO A 141 17.31 -9.26 -11.43
C PRO A 141 15.98 -9.21 -12.20
N LEU A 142 14.87 -8.92 -11.51
CA LEU A 142 13.57 -8.75 -12.15
C LEU A 142 13.60 -7.64 -13.21
N ILE A 143 14.11 -6.47 -12.85
CA ILE A 143 14.19 -5.30 -13.74
C ILE A 143 14.98 -5.65 -15.00
N ARG A 144 16.13 -6.29 -14.84
CA ARG A 144 16.96 -6.74 -15.97
C ARG A 144 16.23 -7.72 -16.88
N HIS A 145 15.53 -8.71 -16.32
CA HIS A 145 14.78 -9.69 -17.10
C HIS A 145 13.57 -9.08 -17.84
N LEU A 146 12.85 -8.15 -17.21
CA LEU A 146 11.77 -7.40 -17.87
C LEU A 146 12.30 -6.67 -19.11
N ARG A 147 13.46 -6.04 -19.00
CA ARG A 147 14.09 -5.33 -20.12
C ARG A 147 14.58 -6.28 -21.22
N LEU A 148 15.11 -7.45 -20.84
CA LEU A 148 15.47 -8.50 -21.82
C LEU A 148 14.25 -9.00 -22.61
N LEU A 149 13.05 -8.96 -22.01
CA LEU A 149 11.78 -9.26 -22.68
C LEU A 149 11.22 -8.08 -23.49
N GLY A 150 11.97 -7.00 -23.63
CA GLY A 150 11.55 -5.80 -24.37
C GLY A 150 10.52 -4.92 -23.63
N LYS A 151 10.35 -5.12 -22.31
CA LYS A 151 9.53 -4.22 -21.51
C LYS A 151 10.36 -3.04 -21.05
N ARG A 152 9.75 -1.85 -21.01
CA ARG A 152 10.35 -0.69 -20.32
C ARG A 152 10.03 -0.74 -18.84
N VAL A 153 10.93 -0.19 -18.02
CA VAL A 153 10.76 -0.20 -16.56
C VAL A 153 10.83 1.22 -16.00
N SER A 154 9.86 1.55 -15.17
CA SER A 154 9.79 2.79 -14.38
C SER A 154 9.87 2.47 -12.90
N LEU A 155 10.74 3.16 -12.16
CA LEU A 155 10.82 3.05 -10.72
C LEU A 155 9.92 4.09 -10.05
N VAL A 156 9.15 3.64 -9.08
CA VAL A 156 8.39 4.50 -8.16
C VAL A 156 8.98 4.31 -6.76
N GLY A 157 9.36 5.38 -6.10
CA GLY A 157 10.04 5.28 -4.82
C GLY A 157 9.97 6.56 -4.01
N VAL A 158 10.86 6.65 -3.02
CA VAL A 158 11.00 7.82 -2.15
C VAL A 158 12.46 8.25 -2.15
N LYS A 159 12.74 9.52 -2.37
CA LYS A 159 14.11 10.04 -2.38
C LYS A 159 14.71 10.03 -0.99
N GLY A 160 15.91 9.49 -0.88
CA GLY A 160 17.01 9.81 -0.01
C GLY A 160 16.77 10.13 1.45
N ALA A 161 15.84 9.50 2.09
CA ALA A 161 15.69 9.70 3.51
C ALA A 161 16.69 8.87 4.29
N ALA A 162 17.52 9.54 5.00
CA ALA A 162 18.37 8.91 5.99
C ALA A 162 17.52 8.09 6.97
N GLY A 163 17.71 6.77 6.97
CA GLY A 163 17.24 5.89 8.03
C GLY A 163 16.01 5.05 7.76
N PHE A 164 15.25 5.25 6.68
CA PHE A 164 14.04 4.46 6.42
C PHE A 164 13.97 4.02 4.95
N HIS A 165 14.41 2.82 4.65
CA HIS A 165 14.20 2.12 3.37
C HIS A 165 13.99 3.04 2.15
N PRO A 166 14.83 4.08 1.94
CA PRO A 166 14.79 4.85 0.72
C PRO A 166 15.11 3.92 -0.44
N VAL A 167 14.81 4.34 -1.65
CA VAL A 167 15.36 3.65 -2.83
C VAL A 167 16.88 3.54 -2.63
N ASN A 168 17.41 2.33 -2.71
CA ASN A 168 18.83 2.12 -2.51
C ASN A 168 19.61 2.96 -3.56
N PRO A 169 20.53 3.84 -3.15
CA PRO A 169 21.29 4.68 -4.08
C PRO A 169 21.94 3.90 -5.23
N ARG A 170 22.37 2.67 -4.96
CA ARG A 170 22.97 1.80 -5.99
C ARG A 170 21.99 1.43 -7.11
N LEU A 171 20.67 1.40 -6.86
CA LEU A 171 19.68 1.23 -7.92
C LEU A 171 19.65 2.43 -8.85
N LEU A 172 19.82 3.64 -8.31
CA LEU A 172 19.83 4.88 -9.09
C LEU A 172 21.14 5.09 -9.84
N ASP A 173 22.24 4.54 -9.31
CA ASP A 173 23.58 4.69 -9.89
C ASP A 173 23.87 3.66 -11.00
N GLU A 174 23.05 2.62 -11.19
CA GLU A 174 23.21 1.70 -12.32
C GLU A 174 22.79 2.36 -13.63
N PRO A 175 23.73 2.69 -14.52
CA PRO A 175 23.39 3.33 -15.78
C PRO A 175 22.49 2.42 -16.62
N ASN A 176 21.41 2.97 -17.11
CA ASN A 176 20.45 2.27 -17.96
C ASN A 176 19.64 1.16 -17.30
N LEU A 177 19.53 1.11 -15.98
CA LEU A 177 18.66 0.14 -15.32
C LEU A 177 17.18 0.47 -15.55
N PHE A 178 16.84 1.77 -15.58
CA PHE A 178 15.48 2.26 -15.80
C PHE A 178 15.39 3.03 -17.13
N ASP A 179 14.19 3.01 -17.73
CA ASP A 179 13.91 3.68 -19.00
C ASP A 179 13.33 5.07 -18.81
N PHE A 180 12.96 5.42 -17.56
CA PHE A 180 12.36 6.68 -17.16
C PHE A 180 13.02 7.23 -15.90
N SER A 181 12.88 8.53 -15.66
CA SER A 181 13.24 9.10 -14.37
C SER A 181 12.37 8.50 -13.26
N MET A 182 12.95 8.31 -12.08
CA MET A 182 12.20 7.81 -10.92
C MET A 182 11.07 8.78 -10.55
N LEU A 183 9.87 8.23 -10.33
CA LEU A 183 8.79 8.96 -9.68
C LEU A 183 9.01 8.96 -8.17
N ALA A 184 9.32 10.11 -7.60
CA ALA A 184 9.53 10.28 -6.17
C ALA A 184 8.21 10.64 -5.47
N LEU A 185 7.67 9.74 -4.65
CA LEU A 185 6.39 9.95 -3.96
C LEU A 185 6.43 11.13 -2.98
N ASP A 186 7.58 11.36 -2.34
CA ASP A 186 7.82 12.45 -1.41
C ASP A 186 7.72 13.84 -2.04
N GLU A 187 7.86 13.96 -3.35
CA GLU A 187 7.66 15.20 -4.10
C GLU A 187 6.17 15.47 -4.44
N HIS A 188 5.29 14.51 -4.17
CA HIS A 188 3.88 14.55 -4.56
C HIS A 188 2.90 14.31 -3.40
N LEU A 189 3.31 14.54 -2.16
CA LEU A 189 2.49 14.26 -0.97
C LEU A 189 1.13 14.94 -1.00
N GLY A 190 1.05 16.16 -1.53
CA GLY A 190 -0.22 16.87 -1.67
C GLY A 190 -1.23 16.18 -2.60
N LYS A 191 -0.76 15.47 -3.65
CA LYS A 191 -1.61 14.67 -4.54
C LYS A 191 -1.95 13.29 -3.96
N LEU A 192 -1.14 12.81 -3.03
CA LEU A 192 -1.24 11.48 -2.44
C LEU A 192 -1.92 11.47 -1.09
N HIS A 193 -2.27 12.63 -0.55
CA HIS A 193 -2.98 12.72 0.72
C HIS A 193 -4.45 12.36 0.54
N TYR A 194 -4.92 11.36 1.30
CA TYR A 194 -6.34 11.02 1.36
C TYR A 194 -7.08 12.03 2.23
N GLU A 195 -7.87 12.88 1.61
CA GLU A 195 -8.74 13.82 2.33
C GLU A 195 -9.98 13.08 2.84
N ARG A 196 -10.11 13.02 4.15
CA ARG A 196 -11.32 12.52 4.77
C ARG A 196 -12.42 13.58 4.66
N ILE A 197 -13.38 13.33 3.79
CA ILE A 197 -14.55 14.21 3.67
C ILE A 197 -15.45 13.99 4.90
N GLU A 198 -15.61 15.03 5.72
CA GLU A 198 -16.58 15.04 6.79
C GLU A 198 -17.99 15.17 6.21
N GLN A 199 -18.87 14.28 6.61
CA GLN A 199 -20.28 14.30 6.26
C GLN A 199 -21.14 14.37 7.52
N LEU A 200 -22.24 15.11 7.47
CA LEU A 200 -23.22 15.11 8.54
C LEU A 200 -23.88 13.72 8.57
N ARG A 201 -23.74 13.02 9.69
CA ARG A 201 -24.25 11.67 9.89
C ARG A 201 -25.19 11.65 11.08
N THR A 202 -26.31 10.96 10.92
CA THR A 202 -27.27 10.73 12.01
C THR A 202 -26.87 9.45 12.76
N CYS A 203 -26.79 9.52 14.07
CA CYS A 203 -26.46 8.38 14.94
C CYS A 203 -27.60 7.36 14.95
N ASP A 204 -27.33 6.12 14.60
CA ASP A 204 -28.31 5.02 14.58
C ASP A 204 -28.83 4.62 15.97
N SER A 205 -28.14 5.05 17.04
CA SER A 205 -28.57 4.78 18.43
C SER A 205 -29.42 5.90 19.03
N CYS A 206 -29.03 7.17 18.90
CA CYS A 206 -29.67 8.29 19.60
C CYS A 206 -30.24 9.37 18.66
N GLY A 207 -30.12 9.22 17.33
CA GLY A 207 -30.63 10.18 16.36
C GLY A 207 -29.87 11.50 16.27
N ARG A 208 -28.79 11.70 17.04
CA ARG A 208 -28.00 12.94 17.01
C ARG A 208 -27.20 13.03 15.70
N GLU A 209 -27.17 14.20 15.11
CA GLU A 209 -26.35 14.52 13.98
C GLU A 209 -24.93 14.96 14.41
N GLU A 210 -23.90 14.41 13.78
CA GLU A 210 -22.51 14.72 14.05
C GLU A 210 -21.72 14.67 12.74
N LEU A 211 -20.79 15.60 12.55
CA LEU A 211 -19.83 15.53 11.44
C LEU A 211 -18.90 14.33 11.66
N SER A 212 -18.79 13.50 10.65
CA SER A 212 -17.98 12.30 10.73
C SER A 212 -17.36 11.94 9.38
N THR A 213 -16.13 11.46 9.44
CA THR A 213 -15.40 10.87 8.30
C THR A 213 -15.74 9.39 8.11
N PHE A 214 -16.57 8.81 8.96
CA PHE A 214 -16.99 7.41 8.89
C PHE A 214 -17.89 7.15 7.68
N THR A 215 -17.54 6.16 6.86
CA THR A 215 -18.28 5.80 5.63
C THR A 215 -19.06 4.49 5.76
N SER A 216 -19.10 3.87 6.96
CA SER A 216 -19.86 2.63 7.19
C SER A 216 -21.36 2.86 7.10
N GLU A 217 -22.14 1.84 6.77
CA GLU A 217 -23.61 1.88 6.74
C GLU A 217 -24.18 2.35 8.09
N TRP A 218 -23.65 1.84 9.19
CA TRP A 218 -24.04 2.18 10.56
C TRP A 218 -23.10 3.22 11.16
N PHE A 219 -23.68 4.25 11.78
CA PHE A 219 -22.92 5.31 12.44
C PHE A 219 -23.40 5.50 13.88
N TYR A 220 -22.47 5.48 14.82
CA TYR A 220 -22.71 5.81 16.22
C TYR A 220 -21.88 7.04 16.60
N CYS A 221 -22.54 8.07 17.16
CA CYS A 221 -21.86 9.28 17.63
C CYS A 221 -20.86 8.97 18.76
N LYS A 222 -19.97 9.91 19.02
CA LYS A 222 -18.91 9.72 20.03
C LYS A 222 -19.46 9.29 21.39
N ASN A 223 -20.55 9.93 21.85
CA ASN A 223 -21.16 9.63 23.17
C ASN A 223 -21.67 8.17 23.21
N CYS A 224 -22.44 7.73 22.22
CA CYS A 224 -22.96 6.37 22.20
C CYS A 224 -21.86 5.31 22.13
N ARG A 225 -20.77 5.60 21.44
CA ARG A 225 -19.59 4.71 21.41
C ARG A 225 -18.88 4.63 22.78
N GLU A 226 -18.78 5.74 23.51
CA GLU A 226 -18.19 5.77 24.84
C GLU A 226 -19.06 5.06 25.87
N GLU A 227 -20.38 5.27 25.84
CA GLU A 227 -21.34 4.54 26.69
C GLU A 227 -21.28 3.02 26.44
N TYR A 228 -21.24 2.61 25.18
CA TYR A 228 -21.11 1.19 24.85
C TYR A 228 -19.79 0.56 25.34
N LYS A 229 -18.68 1.30 25.24
CA LYS A 229 -17.40 0.85 25.80
C LYS A 229 -17.45 0.69 27.31
N GLN A 230 -18.08 1.64 28.02
CA GLN A 230 -18.22 1.57 29.47
C GLN A 230 -19.13 0.41 29.92
N LEU A 231 -20.21 0.14 29.19
CA LEU A 231 -21.08 -0.99 29.46
C LEU A 231 -20.33 -2.33 29.28
N ARG A 232 -19.56 -2.44 28.22
CA ARG A 232 -18.77 -3.64 27.94
C ARG A 232 -17.67 -3.89 28.98
N SER A 233 -17.03 -2.82 29.47
CA SER A 233 -16.00 -2.95 30.52
C SER A 233 -16.61 -3.36 31.88
N ARG A 234 -17.82 -2.92 32.21
CA ARG A 234 -18.54 -3.34 33.42
C ARG A 234 -18.94 -4.81 33.36
N GLN A 235 -19.45 -5.29 32.23
CA GLN A 235 -19.80 -6.70 32.04
C GLN A 235 -18.60 -7.65 32.10
N SER A 236 -17.44 -7.20 31.62
CA SER A 236 -16.21 -8.01 31.71
C SER A 236 -15.65 -8.10 33.15
N ILE A 237 -15.90 -7.11 33.99
CA ILE A 237 -15.52 -7.15 35.42
C ILE A 237 -16.46 -8.04 36.22
N GLU A 238 -17.75 -8.00 35.96
CA GLU A 238 -18.76 -8.86 36.65
C GLU A 238 -18.58 -10.33 36.29
N SER A 239 -18.18 -10.65 35.04
CA SER A 239 -17.90 -12.03 34.63
C SER A 239 -16.59 -12.60 35.20
N SER A 240 -15.67 -11.75 35.65
CA SER A 240 -14.38 -12.17 36.25
C SER A 240 -14.42 -12.24 37.80
N SER A 241 -15.48 -11.74 38.45
CA SER A 241 -15.63 -11.77 39.91
C SER A 241 -16.59 -12.90 40.41
N GLY A 242 -17.04 -13.77 39.51
CA GLY A 242 -17.98 -14.87 39.79
C GLY A 242 -17.39 -16.27 39.80
N THR A 243 -16.06 -16.40 40.04
CA THR A 243 -15.37 -17.72 40.21
C THR A 243 -14.71 -17.80 41.54
#